data_ca25c0cf33b135263d40680bf13eaad4
#
_entry.id   ca25c0cf33b135263d40680bf13eaad4
#
_cell.length_a   1.000
_cell.length_b   1.000
_cell.length_c   1.000
_cell.angle_alpha   90.00
_cell.angle_beta   90.00
_cell.angle_gamma   90.00
#
_symmetry.space_group_name_H-M   'P 1'
#
loop_
_entity.id
_entity.type
_entity.pdbx_description
1 polymer ?
#
loop_
_entity_poly.entity_id
_entity_poly.type
_entity_poly.pdbx_seq_one_letter_code
_entity_poly.pdbx_strand_id
1 'polypeptide(L)'
;MRYLAADIGGTYSRFALSGDSDSDDQRLQEFDNTDFDGIESMIARALDVPGFAGQPIDRMVLAVPGPVHNDPVQLTNIDWQLHREAMLDRFRVAELTVVNDFQAAALG
;
A
#
# COMPACT_ATOMS: atom_id res chain seq x y z
N MET A 1 0.85 8.50 14.89
CA MET A 1 1.59 7.95 13.75
C MET A 1 0.63 7.48 12.68
N ARG A 2 0.97 7.70 11.44
CA ARG A 2 0.11 7.30 10.32
C ARG A 2 0.67 6.04 9.67
N TYR A 3 -0.12 5.00 9.64
CA TYR A 3 0.25 3.71 9.06
C TYR A 3 -0.69 3.36 7.92
N LEU A 4 -0.13 2.77 6.87
CA LEU A 4 -0.89 2.17 5.79
C LEU A 4 -0.42 0.73 5.61
N ALA A 5 -1.36 -0.19 5.57
CA ALA A 5 -1.10 -1.58 5.20
C ALA A 5 -1.98 -1.93 4.02
N ALA A 6 -1.44 -2.61 3.03
CA ALA A 6 -2.19 -2.98 1.85
C ALA A 6 -1.87 -4.40 1.43
N ASP A 7 -2.90 -5.09 0.99
CA ASP A 7 -2.82 -6.40 0.37
C ASP A 7 -3.23 -6.23 -1.10
N ILE A 8 -2.25 -6.29 -1.99
CA ILE A 8 -2.46 -6.06 -3.42
C ILE A 8 -2.73 -7.39 -4.09
N GLY A 9 -3.99 -7.64 -4.41
CA GLY A 9 -4.38 -8.86 -5.10
C GLY A 9 -4.32 -8.72 -6.62
N GLY A 10 -4.66 -9.78 -7.32
CA GLY A 10 -4.69 -9.77 -8.79
C GLY A 10 -5.91 -9.05 -9.36
N THR A 11 -7.02 -9.01 -8.62
CA THR A 11 -8.28 -8.41 -9.05
C THR A 11 -8.69 -7.27 -8.13
N TYR A 12 -8.62 -7.50 -6.83
CA TYR A 12 -8.98 -6.53 -5.80
C TYR A 12 -7.81 -6.29 -4.88
N SER A 13 -7.73 -5.09 -4.33
CA SER A 13 -6.73 -4.73 -3.33
C SER A 13 -7.41 -4.16 -2.10
N ARG A 14 -6.87 -4.47 -0.93
CA ARG A 14 -7.43 -4.06 0.36
C ARG A 14 -6.43 -3.19 1.10
N PHE A 15 -6.94 -2.12 1.69
CA PHE A 15 -6.13 -1.16 2.42
C PHE A 15 -6.66 -0.99 3.83
N ALA A 16 -5.76 -0.86 4.77
CA ALA A 16 -6.07 -0.49 6.15
C ALA A 16 -5.24 0.73 6.53
N LEU A 17 -5.92 1.76 7.01
CA LEU A 17 -5.27 2.99 7.47
C LEU A 17 -5.45 3.13 8.97
N SER A 18 -4.38 3.48 9.66
CA SER A 18 -4.40 3.75 11.09
C SER A 18 -3.73 5.09 11.35
N GLY A 19 -4.40 5.98 12.07
CA GLY A 19 -3.90 7.33 12.32
C GLY A 19 -3.65 7.61 13.79
N ASP A 20 -3.43 8.89 14.09
CA ASP A 20 -3.08 9.36 15.44
C ASP A 20 -4.27 9.56 16.35
N SER A 21 -5.49 9.33 15.87
CA SER A 21 -6.66 9.51 16.71
C SER A 21 -6.74 8.44 17.78
N ASP A 22 -7.19 8.82 18.96
CA ASP A 22 -7.41 7.89 20.07
C ASP A 22 -8.56 6.92 19.82
N SER A 23 -9.31 7.14 18.76
CA SER A 23 -10.33 6.20 18.35
C SER A 23 -9.65 5.08 17.57
N ASP A 24 -10.08 3.86 17.83
CA ASP A 24 -9.62 2.65 17.14
C ASP A 24 -10.07 2.60 15.68
N ASP A 25 -10.26 3.74 15.05
CA ASP A 25 -10.79 3.83 13.69
C ASP A 25 -9.74 3.40 12.67
N GLN A 26 -9.68 2.10 12.46
CA GLN A 26 -9.05 1.59 11.27
C GLN A 26 -10.00 1.83 10.11
N ARG A 27 -9.50 2.53 9.09
CA ARG A 27 -10.26 2.72 7.87
C ARG A 27 -9.90 1.62 6.90
N LEU A 28 -10.88 0.78 6.61
CA LEU A 28 -10.72 -0.32 5.68
C LEU A 28 -11.31 0.07 4.33
N GLN A 29 -10.56 -0.18 3.27
CA GLN A 29 -10.97 0.12 1.91
C GLN A 29 -10.66 -1.07 1.02
N GLU A 30 -11.52 -1.31 0.05
CA GLU A 30 -11.29 -2.32 -0.98
C GLU A 30 -11.50 -1.66 -2.34
N PHE A 31 -10.57 -1.89 -3.25
CA PHE A 31 -10.62 -1.34 -4.59
C PHE A 31 -10.52 -2.44 -5.64
N ASP A 32 -11.21 -2.20 -6.75
CA ASP A 32 -11.02 -2.99 -7.96
C ASP A 32 -9.79 -2.45 -8.69
N ASN A 33 -8.83 -3.32 -8.97
CA ASN A 33 -7.57 -2.92 -9.62
C ASN A 33 -7.81 -2.29 -10.99
N THR A 34 -8.88 -2.68 -11.69
CA THR A 34 -9.17 -2.16 -13.03
C THR A 34 -9.56 -0.68 -13.04
N ASP A 35 -9.88 -0.12 -11.88
CA ASP A 35 -10.20 1.30 -11.74
C ASP A 35 -8.96 2.19 -11.70
N PHE A 36 -7.77 1.61 -11.71
CA PHE A 36 -6.52 2.34 -11.54
C PHE A 36 -5.49 1.98 -12.60
N ASP A 37 -4.60 2.91 -12.90
CA ASP A 37 -3.51 2.72 -13.87
C ASP A 37 -2.28 2.06 -13.25
N GLY A 38 -2.16 2.05 -11.94
CA GLY A 38 -1.02 1.48 -11.26
C GLY A 38 -1.19 1.54 -9.74
N ILE A 39 -0.20 0.99 -9.04
CA ILE A 39 -0.24 0.90 -7.58
C ILE A 39 -0.19 2.29 -6.92
N GLU A 40 0.56 3.23 -7.50
CA GLU A 40 0.69 4.56 -6.91
C GLU A 40 -0.63 5.32 -6.95
N SER A 41 -1.36 5.24 -8.07
CA SER A 41 -2.67 5.91 -8.17
C SER A 41 -3.68 5.32 -7.20
N MET A 42 -3.62 4.02 -6.98
CA MET A 42 -4.49 3.35 -6.00
C MET A 42 -4.17 3.79 -4.57
N ILE A 43 -2.88 3.84 -4.22
CA ILE A 43 -2.45 4.30 -2.90
C ILE A 43 -2.85 5.77 -2.68
N ALA A 44 -2.67 6.61 -3.70
CA ALA A 44 -3.09 8.00 -3.63
C ALA A 44 -4.59 8.13 -3.34
N ARG A 45 -5.38 7.29 -3.95
CA ARG A 45 -6.83 7.26 -3.69
C ARG A 45 -7.13 6.81 -2.27
N ALA A 46 -6.44 5.78 -1.77
CA ALA A 46 -6.64 5.28 -0.43
C ALA A 46 -6.30 6.34 0.63
N LEU A 47 -5.29 7.17 0.36
CA LEU A 47 -4.84 8.21 1.28
C LEU A 47 -5.66 9.51 1.17
N ASP A 48 -6.57 9.60 0.21
CA ASP A 48 -7.41 10.80 0.02
C ASP A 48 -8.60 10.77 0.97
N VAL A 49 -8.31 10.76 2.25
CA VAL A 49 -9.31 10.73 3.32
C VAL A 49 -8.89 11.69 4.43
N PRO A 50 -9.83 12.19 5.24
CA PRO A 50 -9.49 13.11 6.34
C PRO A 50 -8.45 12.49 7.30
N GLY A 51 -7.46 13.27 7.66
CA GLY A 51 -6.38 12.85 8.54
C GLY A 51 -5.17 12.26 7.83
N PHE A 52 -5.32 11.89 6.53
CA PHE A 52 -4.23 11.31 5.73
C PHE A 52 -3.90 12.17 4.51
N ALA A 53 -4.89 12.82 3.92
CA ALA A 53 -4.67 13.61 2.71
C ALA A 53 -3.63 14.71 2.95
N GLY A 54 -2.57 14.71 2.14
CA GLY A 54 -1.50 15.69 2.24
C GLY A 54 -0.56 15.50 3.44
N GLN A 55 -0.69 14.40 4.18
CA GLN A 55 0.12 14.15 5.36
C GLN A 55 1.18 13.08 5.09
N PRO A 56 2.35 13.18 5.73
CA PRO A 56 3.36 12.13 5.60
C PRO A 56 2.91 10.83 6.26
N ILE A 57 3.44 9.72 5.77
CA ILE A 57 3.14 8.38 6.27
C ILE A 57 4.36 7.87 7.04
N ASP A 58 4.16 7.47 8.28
CA ASP A 58 5.25 6.97 9.11
C ASP A 58 5.68 5.58 8.68
N ARG A 59 4.74 4.71 8.38
CA ARG A 59 5.04 3.36 7.92
C ARG A 59 4.03 2.91 6.89
N MET A 60 4.54 2.30 5.82
CA MET A 60 3.73 1.71 4.78
C MET A 60 4.19 0.26 4.56
N VAL A 61 3.26 -0.68 4.65
CA VAL A 61 3.53 -2.10 4.43
C VAL A 61 2.67 -2.56 3.26
N LEU A 62 3.31 -3.08 2.23
CA LEU A 62 2.62 -3.55 1.03
C LEU A 62 2.89 -5.04 0.84
N ALA A 63 1.84 -5.85 0.86
CA ALA A 63 1.90 -7.25 0.47
C ALA A 63 1.51 -7.35 -0.99
N VAL A 64 2.41 -7.86 -1.82
CA VAL A 64 2.24 -7.89 -3.27
C VAL A 64 2.47 -9.30 -3.81
N PRO A 65 1.84 -9.66 -4.95
CA PRO A 65 2.10 -10.94 -5.58
C PRO A 65 3.43 -10.89 -6.33
N GLY A 66 4.27 -11.90 -6.08
CA GLY A 66 5.53 -12.07 -6.77
C GLY A 66 6.76 -11.79 -5.91
N PRO A 67 7.96 -11.99 -6.48
CA PRO A 67 9.22 -11.75 -5.76
C PRO A 67 9.41 -10.26 -5.48
N VAL A 68 9.91 -9.94 -4.28
CA VAL A 68 10.04 -8.55 -3.83
C VAL A 68 11.49 -8.08 -3.74
N HIS A 69 12.44 -8.88 -4.20
CA HIS A 69 13.87 -8.57 -4.07
C HIS A 69 14.40 -7.64 -5.15
N ASN A 70 13.65 -7.48 -6.24
CA ASN A 70 14.05 -6.62 -7.35
C ASN A 70 13.52 -5.20 -7.16
N ASP A 71 14.14 -4.25 -7.82
CA ASP A 71 13.67 -2.87 -7.88
C ASP A 71 13.74 -2.41 -9.36
N PRO A 72 12.62 -2.10 -10.00
CA PRO A 72 11.25 -2.11 -9.45
C PRO A 72 10.73 -3.52 -9.17
N VAL A 73 9.78 -3.61 -8.24
CA VAL A 73 9.08 -4.87 -7.98
C VAL A 73 8.03 -5.08 -9.06
N GLN A 74 8.15 -6.18 -9.78
CA GLN A 74 7.15 -6.54 -10.79
C GLN A 74 6.09 -7.41 -10.15
N LEU A 75 4.83 -6.96 -10.16
CA LEU A 75 3.71 -7.75 -9.68
C LEU A 75 3.38 -8.83 -10.71
N THR A 76 3.11 -10.06 -10.24
CA THR A 76 2.94 -11.19 -11.15
C THR A 76 1.52 -11.34 -11.70
N ASN A 77 0.51 -10.93 -10.94
CA ASN A 77 -0.89 -11.11 -11.33
C ASN A 77 -1.49 -9.89 -12.02
N ILE A 78 -0.72 -8.82 -12.10
CA ILE A 78 -1.15 -7.59 -12.74
C ILE A 78 0.10 -6.91 -13.31
N ASP A 79 -0.03 -6.28 -14.46
CA ASP A 79 1.11 -5.64 -15.13
C ASP A 79 1.41 -4.29 -14.49
N TRP A 80 1.80 -4.30 -13.24
CA TRP A 80 2.19 -3.14 -12.47
C TRP A 80 3.58 -3.31 -11.92
N GLN A 81 4.29 -2.19 -11.79
CA GLN A 81 5.59 -2.14 -11.18
C GLN A 81 5.55 -1.20 -9.97
N LEU A 82 6.25 -1.59 -8.91
CA LEU A 82 6.39 -0.78 -7.72
C LEU A 82 7.81 -0.25 -7.64
N HIS A 83 7.95 1.07 -7.68
CA HIS A 83 9.23 1.76 -7.56
C HIS A 83 9.35 2.31 -6.14
N ARG A 84 10.26 1.73 -5.35
CA ARG A 84 10.37 2.06 -3.91
C ARG A 84 10.67 3.52 -3.66
N GLU A 85 11.68 4.08 -4.34
CA GLU A 85 12.07 5.47 -4.14
C GLU A 85 10.96 6.44 -4.52
N ALA A 86 10.27 6.17 -5.61
CA ALA A 86 9.14 6.99 -6.04
C ALA A 86 8.02 6.99 -5.00
N MET A 87 7.78 5.84 -4.38
CA MET A 87 6.78 5.71 -3.32
C MET A 87 7.18 6.50 -2.07
N LEU A 88 8.43 6.40 -1.66
CA LEU A 88 8.95 7.14 -0.51
C LEU A 88 8.81 8.66 -0.71
N ASP A 89 9.17 9.13 -1.91
CA ASP A 89 9.12 10.55 -2.22
C ASP A 89 7.69 11.06 -2.37
N ARG A 90 6.88 10.35 -3.13
CA ARG A 90 5.52 10.81 -3.44
C ARG A 90 4.65 10.91 -2.21
N PHE A 91 4.73 9.92 -1.33
CA PHE A 91 3.87 9.84 -0.15
C PHE A 91 4.58 10.24 1.13
N ARG A 92 5.83 10.68 1.03
CA ARG A 92 6.64 11.08 2.19
C ARG A 92 6.63 9.99 3.26
N VAL A 93 6.95 8.77 2.84
CA VAL A 93 6.95 7.59 3.70
C VAL A 93 8.28 7.51 4.44
N ALA A 94 8.23 7.42 5.76
CA ALA A 94 9.45 7.28 6.56
C ALA A 94 10.02 5.86 6.47
N GLU A 95 9.15 4.85 6.43
CA GLU A 95 9.57 3.46 6.38
C GLU A 95 8.63 2.68 5.47
N LEU A 96 9.17 2.09 4.41
CA LEU A 96 8.42 1.26 3.46
C LEU A 96 8.89 -0.18 3.55
N THR A 97 7.95 -1.09 3.76
CA THR A 97 8.20 -2.52 3.75
C THR A 97 7.34 -3.16 2.66
N VAL A 98 7.98 -3.92 1.78
CA VAL A 98 7.28 -4.66 0.73
C VAL A 98 7.52 -6.14 0.98
N VAL A 99 6.43 -6.90 1.09
CA VAL A 99 6.52 -8.35 1.33
C VAL A 99 5.75 -9.09 0.25
N ASN A 100 6.15 -10.32 0.00
CA ASN A 100 5.39 -11.20 -0.85
C ASN A 100 4.10 -11.59 -0.11
N ASP A 101 2.96 -11.60 -0.79
CA ASP A 101 1.66 -11.89 -0.18
C ASP A 101 1.63 -13.29 0.44
N PHE A 102 2.37 -14.22 -0.14
CA PHE A 102 2.50 -15.57 0.38
C PHE A 102 3.23 -15.58 1.73
N GLN A 103 4.28 -14.76 1.87
CA GLN A 103 5.00 -14.60 3.13
C GLN A 103 4.11 -13.94 4.19
N ALA A 104 3.33 -12.94 3.79
CA ALA A 104 2.41 -12.26 4.70
C ALA A 104 1.36 -13.24 5.24
N ALA A 105 0.83 -14.12 4.40
CA ALA A 105 -0.13 -15.14 4.81
C ALA A 105 0.51 -16.15 5.77
N ALA A 106 1.77 -16.50 5.56
CA ALA A 106 2.49 -17.44 6.44
C ALA A 106 2.80 -16.82 7.80
N LEU A 107 2.99 -15.51 7.85
CA LEU A 107 3.30 -14.78 9.08
C LEU A 107 2.03 -14.40 9.86
N GLY A 108 0.92 -14.35 9.17
CA GLY A 108 -0.36 -14.00 9.76
C GLY A 108 -1.05 -15.17 10.40
#